data_83a8b09bc99e68095d1ae88fbb60f074
#
_entry.id   83a8b09bc99e68095d1ae88fbb60f074
#
_cell.length_a   1.000
_cell.length_b   1.000
_cell.length_c   1.000
_cell.angle_alpha   90.00
_cell.angle_beta   90.00
_cell.angle_gamma   90.00
#
_symmetry.space_group_name_H-M   'P 1'
#
loop_
_entity.id
_entity.type
_entity.pdbx_description
1 polymer ?
#
loop_
_entity_poly.entity_id
_entity_poly.type
_entity_poly.pdbx_seq_one_letter_code
_entity_poly.pdbx_strand_id
1 'polypeptide(L)'
;DVAPSRGLGDVYKRQEEVYAVSIDGEIDKVYGWDDLHYGESDSVFMHNGDVIYGVKLHLAMGDSEKIKAEMDDHQQSRRAKQPLEKRSAGTMYLRPPGYHVGPMIKACGLIGFAIGDAEVSTKHADFVVNNGNASCEDVLAVLHEVQRRVKEKFGVHIPLDVRMLGEGLEQER
;
A
#
# COMPACT_ATOMS: atom_id res chain seq x y z
N ASP A 1 -16.99 7.61 13.49
CA ASP A 1 -16.51 6.25 13.83
C ASP A 1 -15.89 5.61 12.60
N VAL A 2 -14.61 5.87 12.40
CA VAL A 2 -13.85 5.17 11.36
C VAL A 2 -13.63 3.76 11.88
N ALA A 3 -14.18 2.76 11.19
CA ALA A 3 -13.99 1.35 11.53
C ALA A 3 -12.50 1.08 11.76
N PRO A 4 -12.11 0.29 12.78
CA PRO A 4 -10.72 0.05 13.08
C PRO A 4 -10.06 -0.63 11.89
N SER A 5 -9.27 0.14 11.15
CA SER A 5 -8.34 -0.42 10.18
C SER A 5 -7.38 -1.30 10.96
N ARG A 6 -7.43 -2.60 10.72
CA ARG A 6 -6.65 -3.61 11.43
C ARG A 6 -5.17 -3.23 11.46
N GLY A 7 -4.71 -2.71 12.58
CA GLY A 7 -3.29 -2.49 12.90
C GLY A 7 -2.67 -1.14 12.55
N LEU A 8 -3.09 -0.43 11.51
CA LEU A 8 -2.53 0.89 11.16
C LEU A 8 -3.25 2.06 11.86
N GLY A 9 -4.54 1.93 12.15
CA GLY A 9 -5.32 2.99 12.82
C GLY A 9 -4.82 3.33 14.24
N ASP A 10 -4.15 2.42 14.93
CA ASP A 10 -3.58 2.68 16.24
C ASP A 10 -2.24 3.44 16.17
N VAL A 11 -1.46 3.27 15.11
CA VAL A 11 -0.19 3.99 14.95
C VAL A 11 -0.44 5.49 14.75
N TYR A 12 -1.40 5.87 13.92
CA TYR A 12 -1.74 7.29 13.71
C TYR A 12 -2.22 7.98 15.01
N LYS A 13 -3.01 7.28 15.81
CA LYS A 13 -3.49 7.79 17.11
C LYS A 13 -2.39 7.94 18.17
N ARG A 14 -1.22 7.32 17.94
CA ARG A 14 -0.06 7.38 18.82
C ARG A 14 0.99 8.37 18.37
N GLN A 15 0.79 9.00 17.22
CA GLN A 15 1.71 9.96 16.64
C GLN A 15 1.42 11.35 17.22
N GLU A 16 2.42 11.97 17.84
CA GLU A 16 2.31 13.31 18.43
C GLU A 16 2.82 14.37 17.46
N GLU A 17 4.00 14.15 16.90
CA GLU A 17 4.69 15.12 16.05
C GLU A 17 5.37 14.42 14.87
N VAL A 18 5.44 15.11 13.74
CA VAL A 18 6.23 14.70 12.57
C VAL A 18 7.22 15.81 12.25
N TYR A 19 8.46 15.43 12.07
CA TYR A 19 9.57 16.33 11.74
C TYR A 19 9.88 16.20 10.26
N ALA A 20 9.92 17.33 9.56
CA ALA A 20 10.17 17.37 8.13
C ALA A 20 11.14 18.50 7.74
N VAL A 21 11.77 18.32 6.59
CA VAL A 21 12.45 19.40 5.87
C VAL A 21 11.50 19.86 4.78
N SER A 22 11.22 21.15 4.74
CA SER A 22 10.35 21.70 3.71
C SER A 22 11.05 21.74 2.35
N ILE A 23 10.25 21.74 1.28
CA ILE A 23 10.77 21.84 -0.08
C ILE A 23 11.54 23.17 -0.30
N ASP A 24 11.23 24.21 0.49
CA ASP A 24 11.90 25.50 0.46
C ASP A 24 13.21 25.53 1.28
N GLY A 25 13.58 24.37 1.89
CA GLY A 25 14.82 24.22 2.66
C GLY A 25 14.73 24.63 4.11
N GLU A 26 13.55 24.96 4.65
CA GLU A 26 13.34 25.13 6.08
C GLU A 26 13.55 23.79 6.78
N ILE A 27 14.54 23.73 7.67
CA ILE A 27 14.87 22.53 8.45
C ILE A 27 14.07 22.57 9.76
N ASP A 28 13.74 21.37 10.29
CA ASP A 28 13.03 21.20 11.55
C ASP A 28 11.59 21.73 11.58
N LYS A 29 10.89 21.68 10.45
CA LYS A 29 9.47 21.94 10.42
C LYS A 29 8.72 20.85 11.18
N VAL A 30 7.91 21.24 12.16
CA VAL A 30 7.17 20.33 13.03
C VAL A 30 5.69 20.40 12.71
N TYR A 31 5.11 19.23 12.45
CA TYR A 31 3.68 19.05 12.23
C TYR A 31 3.05 18.36 13.43
N GLY A 32 2.09 19.03 14.07
CA GLY A 32 1.22 18.43 15.07
C GLY A 32 0.11 17.59 14.41
N TRP A 33 -0.66 16.88 15.21
CA TRP A 33 -1.74 16.00 14.72
C TRP A 33 -2.69 16.69 13.74
N ASP A 34 -3.14 17.89 14.06
CA ASP A 34 -4.11 18.62 13.25
C ASP A 34 -3.52 19.10 11.92
N ASP A 35 -2.21 19.31 11.85
CA ASP A 35 -1.51 19.76 10.64
C ASP A 35 -1.33 18.64 9.61
N LEU A 36 -1.45 17.40 10.04
CA LEU A 36 -1.19 16.23 9.19
C LEU A 36 -2.31 15.93 8.20
N HIS A 37 -3.54 16.41 8.46
CA HIS A 37 -4.72 16.24 7.59
C HIS A 37 -4.88 14.80 7.10
N TYR A 38 -4.78 13.80 7.99
CA TYR A 38 -4.87 12.40 7.62
C TYR A 38 -6.21 12.04 6.99
N GLY A 39 -6.14 11.44 5.82
CA GLY A 39 -7.24 10.83 5.08
C GLY A 39 -6.99 9.35 4.76
N GLU A 40 -7.88 8.74 3.99
CA GLU A 40 -7.66 7.38 3.48
C GLU A 40 -6.54 7.41 2.42
N SER A 41 -5.37 6.85 2.76
CA SER A 41 -4.15 6.88 1.93
C SER A 41 -3.68 8.29 1.58
N ASP A 42 -3.96 9.30 2.44
CA ASP A 42 -3.64 10.69 2.21
C ASP A 42 -3.12 11.39 3.46
N SER A 43 -2.28 12.40 3.26
CA SER A 43 -1.78 13.31 4.29
C SER A 43 -1.24 14.59 3.64
N VAL A 44 -0.98 15.62 4.44
CA VAL A 44 -0.37 16.87 3.97
C VAL A 44 0.90 16.66 3.16
N PHE A 45 1.70 15.65 3.48
CA PHE A 45 2.96 15.34 2.79
C PHE A 45 2.78 14.83 1.35
N MET A 46 1.58 14.39 1.00
CA MET A 46 1.26 14.02 -0.38
C MET A 46 1.11 15.26 -1.29
N HIS A 47 0.97 16.45 -0.70
CA HIS A 47 0.60 17.68 -1.41
C HIS A 47 1.64 18.81 -1.27
N ASN A 48 2.44 18.82 -0.21
CA ASN A 48 3.37 19.92 0.07
C ASN A 48 4.83 19.67 -0.36
N GLY A 49 5.18 18.43 -0.69
CA GLY A 49 6.54 18.07 -1.11
C GLY A 49 7.60 18.02 0.01
N ASP A 50 7.20 18.21 1.26
CA ASP A 50 8.12 18.15 2.40
C ASP A 50 8.62 16.72 2.63
N VAL A 51 9.87 16.59 3.07
CA VAL A 51 10.53 15.31 3.31
C VAL A 51 10.54 14.98 4.80
N ILE A 52 9.82 13.94 5.20
CA ILE A 52 9.79 13.47 6.58
C ILE A 52 11.13 12.83 6.95
N TYR A 53 11.73 13.23 8.08
CA TYR A 53 12.94 12.63 8.63
C TYR A 53 12.77 12.06 10.03
N GLY A 54 11.69 12.40 10.74
CA GLY A 54 11.44 11.91 12.08
C GLY A 54 9.95 11.90 12.47
N VAL A 55 9.62 11.02 13.41
CA VAL A 55 8.26 10.92 13.98
C VAL A 55 8.38 10.70 15.48
N LYS A 56 7.62 11.45 16.26
CA LYS A 56 7.47 11.24 17.71
C LYS A 56 6.19 10.47 17.99
N LEU A 57 6.34 9.34 18.65
CA LEU A 57 5.22 8.47 19.02
C LEU A 57 5.00 8.49 20.53
N HIS A 58 3.74 8.58 20.97
CA HIS A 58 3.35 8.37 22.35
C HIS A 58 2.93 6.92 22.54
N LEU A 59 3.73 6.15 23.27
CA LEU A 59 3.47 4.73 23.51
C LEU A 59 3.13 4.50 24.96
N ALA A 60 2.18 3.60 25.22
CA ALA A 60 1.90 3.12 26.56
C ALA A 60 2.78 1.92 26.90
N MET A 61 3.19 1.82 28.17
CA MET A 61 3.86 0.62 28.66
C MET A 61 2.91 -0.58 28.62
N GLY A 62 3.43 -1.73 28.20
CA GLY A 62 2.67 -2.97 28.06
C GLY A 62 3.47 -4.20 28.49
N ASP A 63 2.80 -5.32 28.57
CA ASP A 63 3.41 -6.62 28.85
C ASP A 63 4.19 -7.09 27.61
N SER A 64 5.50 -7.24 27.76
CA SER A 64 6.39 -7.57 26.65
C SER A 64 6.12 -8.96 26.04
N GLU A 65 5.68 -9.93 26.83
CA GLU A 65 5.39 -11.28 26.35
C GLU A 65 4.10 -11.31 25.53
N LYS A 66 3.06 -10.58 26.00
CA LYS A 66 1.82 -10.43 25.25
C LYS A 66 2.03 -9.67 23.93
N ILE A 67 2.76 -8.56 23.97
CA ILE A 67 3.10 -7.78 22.77
C ILE A 67 3.85 -8.65 21.76
N LYS A 68 4.82 -9.42 22.22
CA LYS A 68 5.57 -10.32 21.35
C LYS A 68 4.67 -11.39 20.74
N ALA A 69 3.80 -12.01 21.52
CA ALA A 69 2.87 -13.02 21.04
C ALA A 69 1.93 -12.45 19.96
N GLU A 70 1.38 -11.24 20.16
CA GLU A 70 0.55 -10.56 19.15
C GLU A 70 1.33 -10.24 17.88
N MET A 71 2.58 -9.76 18.01
CA MET A 71 3.46 -9.50 16.85
C MET A 71 3.74 -10.78 16.05
N ASP A 72 4.02 -11.88 16.74
CA ASP A 72 4.29 -13.18 16.12
C ASP A 72 3.04 -13.71 15.39
N ASP A 73 1.85 -13.58 15.98
CA ASP A 73 0.58 -13.95 15.35
C ASP A 73 0.29 -13.10 14.09
N HIS A 74 0.47 -11.80 14.17
CA HIS A 74 0.33 -10.91 13.02
C HIS A 74 1.32 -11.25 11.90
N GLN A 75 2.57 -11.56 12.27
CA GLN A 75 3.59 -11.95 11.29
C GLN A 75 3.25 -13.29 10.62
N GLN A 76 2.78 -14.29 11.39
CA GLN A 76 2.29 -15.56 10.85
C GLN A 76 1.11 -15.35 9.89
N SER A 77 0.13 -14.55 10.30
CA SER A 77 -1.03 -14.23 9.46
C SER A 77 -0.62 -13.56 8.15
N ARG A 78 0.34 -12.63 8.18
CA ARG A 78 0.87 -12.00 6.96
C ARG A 78 1.57 -13.01 6.05
N ARG A 79 2.44 -13.85 6.61
CA ARG A 79 3.13 -14.90 5.85
C ARG A 79 2.16 -15.90 5.22
N ALA A 80 1.05 -16.21 5.91
CA ALA A 80 0.04 -17.11 5.38
C ALA A 80 -0.76 -16.50 4.23
N LYS A 81 -1.00 -15.18 4.23
CA LYS A 81 -1.92 -14.49 3.30
C LYS A 81 -1.23 -13.72 2.19
N GLN A 82 0.04 -13.33 2.36
CA GLN A 82 0.79 -12.52 1.40
C GLN A 82 1.99 -13.29 0.84
N PRO A 83 2.36 -13.06 -0.42
CA PRO A 83 3.46 -13.77 -1.10
C PRO A 83 4.83 -13.18 -0.70
N LEU A 84 5.14 -13.14 0.61
CA LEU A 84 6.35 -12.49 1.14
C LEU A 84 7.65 -13.19 0.71
N GLU A 85 7.55 -14.42 0.22
CA GLU A 85 8.65 -15.21 -0.33
C GLU A 85 9.02 -14.85 -1.77
N LYS A 86 8.19 -14.06 -2.44
CA LYS A 86 8.40 -13.62 -3.83
C LYS A 86 8.69 -12.12 -3.89
N ARG A 87 9.37 -11.67 -4.93
CA ARG A 87 9.60 -10.26 -5.19
C ARG A 87 8.30 -9.60 -5.64
N SER A 88 7.89 -8.53 -4.97
CA SER A 88 6.71 -7.74 -5.33
C SER A 88 6.82 -6.34 -4.73
N ALA A 89 6.06 -5.38 -5.27
CA ALA A 89 5.96 -4.03 -4.73
C ALA A 89 4.80 -3.86 -3.71
N GLY A 90 4.20 -4.95 -3.23
CA GLY A 90 3.06 -4.94 -2.30
C GLY A 90 1.73 -5.06 -3.01
N THR A 91 0.67 -4.45 -2.46
CA THR A 91 -0.62 -4.29 -3.13
C THR A 91 -0.50 -3.28 -4.27
N MET A 92 -1.11 -3.59 -5.41
CA MET A 92 -0.89 -2.85 -6.65
C MET A 92 -1.93 -1.77 -6.92
N TYR A 93 -3.13 -1.87 -6.31
CA TYR A 93 -4.25 -1.02 -6.66
C TYR A 93 -4.84 -0.31 -5.45
N LEU A 94 -5.24 0.95 -5.64
CA LEU A 94 -6.06 1.68 -4.70
C LEU A 94 -7.46 1.05 -4.62
N ARG A 95 -7.99 1.02 -3.42
CA ARG A 95 -9.32 0.48 -3.17
C ARG A 95 -10.40 1.52 -3.47
N PRO A 96 -11.25 1.31 -4.49
CA PRO A 96 -12.38 2.21 -4.72
C PRO A 96 -13.40 2.14 -3.58
N PRO A 97 -14.08 3.24 -3.25
CA PRO A 97 -15.12 3.25 -2.23
C PRO A 97 -16.18 2.17 -2.44
N GLY A 98 -16.46 1.36 -1.43
CA GLY A 98 -17.46 0.30 -1.48
C GLY A 98 -17.01 -1.01 -2.16
N TYR A 99 -15.78 -1.10 -2.67
CA TYR A 99 -15.27 -2.28 -3.35
C TYR A 99 -14.06 -2.90 -2.65
N HIS A 100 -13.81 -4.16 -2.94
CA HIS A 100 -12.60 -4.88 -2.54
C HIS A 100 -11.90 -5.42 -3.77
N VAL A 101 -10.68 -4.95 -4.05
CA VAL A 101 -9.92 -5.24 -5.28
C VAL A 101 -9.63 -6.73 -5.45
N GLY A 102 -9.12 -7.39 -4.42
CA GLY A 102 -8.79 -8.82 -4.48
C GLY A 102 -9.94 -9.72 -4.93
N PRO A 103 -11.14 -9.63 -4.33
CA PRO A 103 -12.35 -10.35 -4.81
C PRO A 103 -12.73 -10.03 -6.26
N MET A 104 -12.57 -8.77 -6.71
CA MET A 104 -12.87 -8.38 -8.10
C MET A 104 -11.91 -9.07 -9.08
N ILE A 105 -10.59 -9.02 -8.80
CA ILE A 105 -9.56 -9.69 -9.61
C ILE A 105 -9.83 -11.20 -9.67
N LYS A 106 -10.14 -11.82 -8.53
CA LYS A 106 -10.51 -13.24 -8.47
C LYS A 106 -11.75 -13.54 -9.31
N ALA A 107 -12.78 -12.72 -9.23
CA ALA A 107 -14.01 -12.89 -10.02
C ALA A 107 -13.77 -12.72 -11.52
N CYS A 108 -12.74 -11.98 -11.94
CA CYS A 108 -12.30 -11.90 -13.34
C CYS A 108 -11.49 -13.13 -13.80
N GLY A 109 -11.23 -14.11 -12.92
CA GLY A 109 -10.43 -15.29 -13.26
C GLY A 109 -8.94 -14.98 -13.48
N LEU A 110 -8.41 -13.93 -12.84
CA LEU A 110 -7.06 -13.45 -13.08
C LEU A 110 -6.02 -13.98 -12.08
N ILE A 111 -6.39 -14.82 -11.15
CA ILE A 111 -5.44 -15.50 -10.26
C ILE A 111 -4.46 -16.34 -11.09
N GLY A 112 -3.17 -16.10 -10.96
CA GLY A 112 -2.12 -16.78 -11.73
C GLY A 112 -2.00 -16.29 -13.18
N PHE A 113 -2.71 -15.24 -13.59
CA PHE A 113 -2.52 -14.61 -14.88
C PHE A 113 -1.11 -14.00 -14.96
N ALA A 114 -0.37 -14.31 -16.02
CA ALA A 114 1.02 -13.91 -16.16
C ALA A 114 1.33 -13.35 -17.54
N ILE A 115 2.28 -12.43 -17.59
CA ILE A 115 2.96 -11.93 -18.81
C ILE A 115 4.46 -11.96 -18.51
N GLY A 116 5.23 -12.68 -19.32
CA GLY A 116 6.62 -12.99 -18.96
C GLY A 116 6.72 -13.65 -17.60
N ASP A 117 7.61 -13.15 -16.73
CA ASP A 117 7.76 -13.63 -15.36
C ASP A 117 6.95 -12.82 -14.33
N ALA A 118 6.12 -11.86 -14.76
CA ALA A 118 5.19 -11.14 -13.90
C ALA A 118 3.85 -11.89 -13.81
N GLU A 119 3.36 -12.14 -12.58
CA GLU A 119 2.17 -12.95 -12.33
C GLU A 119 1.29 -12.32 -11.26
N VAL A 120 -0.04 -12.33 -11.47
CA VAL A 120 -1.02 -12.08 -10.39
C VAL A 120 -0.91 -13.21 -9.38
N SER A 121 -0.53 -12.87 -8.16
CA SER A 121 -0.23 -13.88 -7.13
C SER A 121 -1.40 -14.83 -6.87
N THR A 122 -1.10 -16.12 -6.81
CA THR A 122 -2.07 -17.15 -6.42
C THR A 122 -2.44 -17.09 -4.94
N LYS A 123 -1.61 -16.43 -4.12
CA LYS A 123 -1.80 -16.30 -2.68
C LYS A 123 -2.61 -15.06 -2.30
N HIS A 124 -2.41 -13.95 -3.01
CA HIS A 124 -3.11 -12.69 -2.78
C HIS A 124 -3.34 -11.95 -4.11
N ALA A 125 -4.58 -11.87 -4.54
CA ALA A 125 -4.94 -11.37 -5.87
C ALA A 125 -4.51 -9.93 -6.18
N ASP A 126 -4.32 -9.10 -5.15
CA ASP A 126 -3.89 -7.70 -5.28
C ASP A 126 -2.36 -7.53 -5.31
N PHE A 127 -1.63 -8.65 -5.40
CA PHE A 127 -0.17 -8.65 -5.56
C PHE A 127 0.20 -9.13 -6.95
N VAL A 128 1.10 -8.42 -7.61
CA VAL A 128 1.83 -8.93 -8.76
C VAL A 128 3.23 -9.32 -8.29
N VAL A 129 3.61 -10.55 -8.57
CA VAL A 129 4.89 -11.13 -8.17
C VAL A 129 5.80 -11.33 -9.36
N ASN A 130 7.10 -11.18 -9.15
CA ASN A 130 8.12 -11.51 -10.12
C ASN A 130 8.65 -12.92 -9.84
N ASN A 131 8.41 -13.84 -10.76
CA ASN A 131 8.84 -15.24 -10.68
C ASN A 131 10.30 -15.47 -11.11
N GLY A 132 10.98 -14.42 -11.57
CA GLY A 132 12.38 -14.54 -12.01
C GLY A 132 12.93 -13.23 -12.57
N ASN A 133 12.72 -13.02 -13.85
CA ASN A 133 13.29 -11.94 -14.62
C ASN A 133 12.22 -11.03 -15.28
N ALA A 134 11.07 -10.85 -14.64
CA ALA A 134 10.05 -9.93 -15.15
C ALA A 134 10.64 -8.55 -15.37
N SER A 135 10.40 -8.01 -16.56
CA SER A 135 10.70 -6.62 -16.88
C SER A 135 9.66 -5.68 -16.27
N CYS A 136 9.95 -4.38 -16.25
CA CYS A 136 8.97 -3.37 -15.86
C CYS A 136 7.76 -3.41 -16.81
N GLU A 137 7.98 -3.61 -18.09
CA GLU A 137 6.95 -3.72 -19.12
C GLU A 137 6.02 -4.91 -18.85
N ASP A 138 6.55 -6.08 -18.46
CA ASP A 138 5.75 -7.25 -18.10
C ASP A 138 4.83 -6.94 -16.93
N VAL A 139 5.37 -6.30 -15.88
CA VAL A 139 4.58 -5.91 -14.70
C VAL A 139 3.48 -4.94 -15.08
N LEU A 140 3.79 -3.88 -15.83
CA LEU A 140 2.81 -2.89 -16.29
C LEU A 140 1.74 -3.53 -17.18
N ALA A 141 2.11 -4.42 -18.06
CA ALA A 141 1.15 -5.13 -18.93
C ALA A 141 0.17 -5.99 -18.11
N VAL A 142 0.65 -6.66 -17.04
CA VAL A 142 -0.23 -7.38 -16.11
C VAL A 142 -1.15 -6.42 -15.38
N LEU A 143 -0.64 -5.29 -14.87
CA LEU A 143 -1.43 -4.30 -14.13
C LEU A 143 -2.55 -3.71 -15.00
N HIS A 144 -2.25 -3.29 -16.23
CA HIS A 144 -3.23 -2.73 -17.15
C HIS A 144 -4.27 -3.75 -17.60
N GLU A 145 -3.88 -5.01 -17.83
CA GLU A 145 -4.83 -6.06 -18.18
C GLU A 145 -5.81 -6.35 -17.04
N VAL A 146 -5.33 -6.33 -15.80
CA VAL A 146 -6.19 -6.45 -14.61
C VAL A 146 -7.18 -5.28 -14.54
N GLN A 147 -6.71 -4.04 -14.70
CA GLN A 147 -7.57 -2.84 -14.72
C GLN A 147 -8.63 -2.95 -15.83
N ARG A 148 -8.22 -3.33 -17.03
CA ARG A 148 -9.11 -3.49 -18.18
C ARG A 148 -10.23 -4.48 -17.88
N ARG A 149 -9.90 -5.70 -17.42
CA ARG A 149 -10.89 -6.75 -17.14
C ARG A 149 -11.82 -6.43 -15.97
N VAL A 150 -11.27 -5.79 -14.93
CA VAL A 150 -12.10 -5.32 -13.81
C VAL A 150 -13.08 -4.26 -14.28
N LYS A 151 -12.63 -3.29 -15.08
CA LYS A 151 -13.48 -2.24 -15.64
C LYS A 151 -14.57 -2.83 -16.57
N GLU A 152 -14.22 -3.78 -17.42
CA GLU A 152 -15.18 -4.45 -18.30
C GLU A 152 -16.26 -5.20 -17.52
N LYS A 153 -15.87 -5.90 -16.46
CA LYS A 153 -16.80 -6.75 -15.72
C LYS A 153 -17.65 -6.00 -14.70
N PHE A 154 -17.08 -4.99 -14.03
CA PHE A 154 -17.71 -4.30 -12.92
C PHE A 154 -18.08 -2.85 -13.21
N GLY A 155 -17.60 -2.27 -14.32
CA GLY A 155 -17.74 -0.85 -14.63
C GLY A 155 -16.91 0.07 -13.73
N VAL A 156 -15.99 -0.48 -12.92
CA VAL A 156 -15.19 0.24 -11.93
C VAL A 156 -13.74 0.31 -12.36
N HIS A 157 -13.17 1.51 -12.29
CA HIS A 157 -11.72 1.71 -12.45
C HIS A 157 -11.04 1.49 -11.10
N ILE A 158 -9.93 0.74 -11.10
CA ILE A 158 -9.06 0.52 -9.94
C ILE A 158 -7.71 1.19 -10.21
N PRO A 159 -7.46 2.41 -9.67
CA PRO A 159 -6.20 3.11 -9.91
C PRO A 159 -5.01 2.36 -9.33
N LEU A 160 -3.82 2.60 -9.87
CA LEU A 160 -2.58 2.04 -9.33
C LEU A 160 -2.20 2.74 -8.02
N ASP A 161 -1.82 1.96 -7.00
CA ASP A 161 -1.25 2.44 -5.73
C ASP A 161 0.29 2.49 -5.79
N VAL A 162 0.89 1.72 -6.67
CA VAL A 162 2.34 1.70 -6.87
C VAL A 162 2.81 3.00 -7.53
N ARG A 163 3.92 3.54 -7.03
CA ARG A 163 4.58 4.70 -7.62
C ARG A 163 5.59 4.24 -8.67
N MET A 164 5.48 4.79 -9.86
CA MET A 164 6.40 4.51 -10.95
C MET A 164 7.50 5.57 -10.98
N LEU A 165 8.75 5.12 -11.06
CA LEU A 165 9.92 5.98 -11.16
C LEU A 165 10.70 5.61 -12.44
N GLY A 166 10.91 6.58 -13.31
CA GLY A 166 11.66 6.39 -14.56
C GLY A 166 11.16 7.30 -15.67
N GLU A 167 11.91 7.32 -16.78
CA GLU A 167 11.55 8.08 -17.98
C GLU A 167 10.37 7.40 -18.70
N GLY A 168 9.39 8.19 -19.14
CA GLY A 168 8.23 7.71 -19.90
C GLY A 168 7.16 7.00 -19.06
N LEU A 169 7.27 7.04 -17.72
CA LEU A 169 6.28 6.47 -16.81
C LEU A 169 5.39 7.59 -16.23
N GLU A 170 4.11 7.56 -16.57
CA GLU A 170 3.12 8.48 -16.01
C GLU A 170 2.47 7.87 -14.76
N GLN A 171 2.22 8.71 -13.74
CA GLN A 171 1.49 8.30 -12.55
C GLN A 171 0.00 8.29 -12.85
N GLU A 172 -0.66 7.15 -12.73
CA GLU A 172 -2.12 7.05 -12.73
C GLU A 172 -2.64 7.33 -11.32
N ARG A 173 -3.19 8.52 -11.09
CA ARG A 173 -3.90 8.87 -9.86
C ARG A 173 -5.28 9.45 -10.16
#